data_6dab44e14a799252d9053c127fa2cb1e
#
_entry.id   6dab44e14a799252d9053c127fa2cb1e
#
_cell.length_a   1.000
_cell.length_b   1.000
_cell.length_c   1.000
_cell.angle_alpha   90.00
_cell.angle_beta   90.00
_cell.angle_gamma   90.00
#
_symmetry.space_group_name_H-M   'P 1'
#
loop_
_entity.id
_entity.type
_entity.pdbx_description
1 polymer ?
#
loop_
_entity_poly.entity_id
_entity_poly.type
_entity_poly.pdbx_seq_one_letter_code
_entity_poly.pdbx_strand_id
1 'polypeptide(L)'
;DDVGLQSVFNSVFPISDFRGTSSLEFVDYSIGNWECKCGTLKGLEHLRGECQNCGKTLGLNPYSIEDVTCRHCGSRNPNEVERCDDCGDPVQLNLKYTIDECKERGMTYSAPLKVIIRLVVWDKDKETEVKTIRDIKEQEVYFGDLPLMTENGIFIINGTERVIVSQLHRSPGVFFESDAQKSYFLAKIIPYRGSWVEFEYDAKNLLYVRIDRKRKFLATTFLRALGSNSDEEILNTFYTM
;
A
#
# COMPACT_ATOMS: atom_id res chain seq x y z
N ASP A 1 -6.52 -7.40 7.85
CA ASP A 1 -6.07 -8.28 6.76
C ASP A 1 -4.66 -7.88 6.32
N ASP A 2 -3.69 -8.79 6.52
CA ASP A 2 -2.27 -8.50 6.23
C ASP A 2 -1.89 -8.77 4.76
N VAL A 3 -2.86 -8.89 3.87
CA VAL A 3 -2.65 -9.28 2.46
C VAL A 3 -3.52 -8.44 1.54
N GLY A 4 -3.00 -8.14 0.33
CA GLY A 4 -3.73 -7.44 -0.71
C GLY A 4 -3.66 -5.92 -0.62
N LEU A 5 -4.65 -5.24 -1.20
CA LEU A 5 -4.65 -3.77 -1.34
C LEU A 5 -4.68 -3.05 0.02
N GLN A 6 -5.38 -3.60 1.00
CA GLN A 6 -5.40 -3.09 2.37
C GLN A 6 -4.00 -3.02 2.98
N SER A 7 -3.21 -4.09 2.83
CA SER A 7 -1.82 -4.14 3.30
C SER A 7 -0.94 -3.07 2.63
N VAL A 8 -1.17 -2.82 1.34
CA VAL A 8 -0.44 -1.78 0.60
C VAL A 8 -0.77 -0.40 1.17
N PHE A 9 -2.05 -0.08 1.41
CA PHE A 9 -2.43 1.18 2.03
C PHE A 9 -1.85 1.32 3.45
N ASN A 10 -1.95 0.29 4.27
CA ASN A 10 -1.40 0.29 5.63
C ASN A 10 0.13 0.47 5.66
N SER A 11 0.84 0.06 4.61
CA SER A 11 2.29 0.24 4.51
C SER A 11 2.71 1.66 4.10
N VAL A 12 1.81 2.41 3.47
CA VAL A 12 2.07 3.77 2.99
C VAL A 12 1.57 4.82 3.97
N PHE A 13 0.39 4.60 4.55
CA PHE A 13 -0.23 5.49 5.51
C PHE A 13 0.08 5.08 6.97
N PRO A 14 0.13 6.02 7.91
CA PRO A 14 -0.11 7.44 7.76
C PRO A 14 1.07 8.19 7.14
N ILE A 15 0.79 9.24 6.38
CA ILE A 15 1.80 10.16 5.83
C ILE A 15 1.76 11.43 6.68
N SER A 16 2.83 11.68 7.42
CA SER A 16 2.93 12.86 8.29
C SER A 16 3.86 13.91 7.70
N ASP A 17 3.60 15.17 8.00
CA ASP A 17 4.51 16.26 7.69
C ASP A 17 5.76 16.17 8.57
N PHE A 18 6.89 16.77 8.13
CA PHE A 18 8.15 16.72 8.87
C PHE A 18 8.09 17.46 10.21
N ARG A 19 7.13 18.37 10.42
CA ARG A 19 6.89 19.08 11.68
C ARG A 19 6.00 18.30 12.64
N GLY A 20 5.34 17.25 12.17
CA GLY A 20 4.40 16.43 12.92
C GLY A 20 3.17 17.22 13.38
N THR A 21 2.74 18.21 12.57
CA THR A 21 1.55 19.05 12.81
C THR A 21 0.34 18.58 12.01
N SER A 22 0.54 17.74 11.01
CA SER A 22 -0.54 17.14 10.23
C SER A 22 -0.20 15.72 9.83
N SER A 23 -1.21 14.86 9.73
CA SER A 23 -1.09 13.55 9.11
C SER A 23 -2.27 13.24 8.23
N LEU A 24 -1.97 12.52 7.18
CA LEU A 24 -2.93 11.98 6.24
C LEU A 24 -3.09 10.48 6.56
N GLU A 25 -4.28 10.09 6.96
CA GLU A 25 -4.60 8.72 7.37
C GLU A 25 -5.49 8.05 6.33
N PHE A 26 -5.27 6.77 6.13
CA PHE A 26 -6.16 5.92 5.35
C PHE A 26 -7.30 5.42 6.23
N VAL A 27 -8.53 5.52 5.74
CA VAL A 27 -9.74 5.05 6.45
C VAL A 27 -10.29 3.79 5.80
N ASP A 28 -10.65 3.87 4.53
CA ASP A 28 -11.26 2.75 3.79
C ASP A 28 -11.08 2.95 2.28
N TYR A 29 -11.38 1.92 1.48
CA TYR A 29 -11.38 2.01 0.04
C TYR A 29 -12.56 1.25 -0.57
N SER A 30 -12.96 1.65 -1.77
CA SER A 30 -13.94 0.95 -2.59
C SER A 30 -13.44 0.78 -4.02
N ILE A 31 -13.75 -0.37 -4.62
CA ILE A 31 -13.40 -0.68 -6.02
C ILE A 31 -14.69 -0.78 -6.80
N GLY A 32 -14.82 0.07 -7.81
CA GLY A 32 -15.97 0.11 -8.69
C GLY A 32 -17.19 0.81 -8.09
N ASN A 33 -18.23 0.89 -8.88
CA ASN A 33 -19.55 1.36 -8.47
C ASN A 33 -20.43 0.14 -8.23
N TRP A 34 -20.91 -0.01 -6.99
CA TRP A 34 -21.79 -1.08 -6.60
C TRP A 34 -23.22 -0.54 -6.53
N GLU A 35 -24.08 -1.04 -7.41
CA GLU A 35 -25.48 -0.63 -7.47
C GLU A 35 -26.37 -1.74 -8.01
N CYS A 36 -27.65 -1.72 -7.66
CA CYS A 36 -28.63 -2.60 -8.24
C CYS A 36 -28.96 -2.17 -9.68
N LYS A 37 -29.65 -3.01 -10.43
CA LYS A 37 -29.95 -2.79 -11.85
C LYS A 37 -30.69 -1.49 -12.14
N CYS A 38 -31.57 -1.05 -11.26
CA CYS A 38 -32.28 0.23 -11.41
C CYS A 38 -31.51 1.44 -10.86
N GLY A 39 -30.40 1.22 -10.13
CA GLY A 39 -29.60 2.28 -9.54
C GLY A 39 -30.13 2.88 -8.24
N THR A 40 -31.24 2.35 -7.69
CA THR A 40 -31.84 2.82 -6.43
C THR A 40 -31.01 2.42 -5.23
N LEU A 41 -30.60 1.14 -5.15
CA LEU A 41 -29.76 0.60 -4.11
C LEU A 41 -28.28 0.73 -4.51
N LYS A 42 -27.47 1.40 -3.67
CA LYS A 42 -26.04 1.67 -3.95
C LYS A 42 -25.20 1.47 -2.72
N GLY A 43 -23.99 0.96 -2.94
CA GLY A 43 -22.96 0.85 -1.91
C GLY A 43 -22.66 -0.58 -1.49
N LEU A 44 -21.49 -0.78 -0.90
CA LEU A 44 -21.01 -2.07 -0.41
C LEU A 44 -21.61 -2.47 0.94
N GLU A 45 -22.24 -1.54 1.64
CA GLU A 45 -22.93 -1.78 2.91
C GLU A 45 -24.01 -2.84 2.79
N HIS A 46 -24.70 -2.90 1.64
CA HIS A 46 -25.73 -3.90 1.32
C HIS A 46 -25.19 -5.31 1.06
N LEU A 47 -23.87 -5.44 0.97
CA LEU A 47 -23.15 -6.72 0.84
C LEU A 47 -22.43 -7.10 2.14
N ARG A 48 -22.79 -6.49 3.26
CA ARG A 48 -22.25 -6.80 4.59
C ARG A 48 -23.28 -7.48 5.44
N GLY A 49 -22.87 -8.57 6.09
CA GLY A 49 -23.66 -9.30 7.09
C GLY A 49 -22.88 -9.43 8.38
N GLU A 50 -23.49 -10.05 9.38
CA GLU A 50 -22.83 -10.39 10.62
C GLU A 50 -22.73 -11.90 10.79
N CYS A 51 -21.56 -12.36 11.26
CA CYS A 51 -21.37 -13.76 11.56
C CYS A 51 -22.22 -14.19 12.76
N GLN A 52 -23.08 -15.16 12.59
CA GLN A 52 -23.97 -15.67 13.65
C GLN A 52 -23.21 -16.27 14.84
N ASN A 53 -21.94 -16.71 14.63
CA ASN A 53 -21.14 -17.32 15.70
C ASN A 53 -20.25 -16.32 16.46
N CYS A 54 -19.61 -15.36 15.77
CA CYS A 54 -18.64 -14.45 16.42
C CYS A 54 -18.97 -12.96 16.30
N GLY A 55 -20.10 -12.60 15.69
CA GLY A 55 -20.53 -11.20 15.54
C GLY A 55 -19.65 -10.32 14.66
N LYS A 56 -18.65 -10.90 13.95
CA LYS A 56 -17.79 -10.15 13.05
C LYS A 56 -18.45 -9.94 11.69
N THR A 57 -18.13 -8.81 11.06
CA THR A 57 -18.65 -8.48 9.74
C THR A 57 -18.26 -9.53 8.69
N LEU A 58 -19.23 -9.97 7.91
CA LEU A 58 -19.09 -10.87 6.76
C LEU A 58 -19.26 -10.10 5.46
N GLY A 59 -18.43 -10.40 4.47
CA GLY A 59 -18.70 -9.98 3.09
C GLY A 59 -19.64 -10.98 2.43
N LEU A 60 -20.80 -10.54 1.99
CA LEU A 60 -21.78 -11.33 1.25
C LEU A 60 -21.45 -11.33 -0.26
N ASN A 61 -21.78 -12.39 -0.95
CA ASN A 61 -21.50 -12.52 -2.39
C ASN A 61 -22.80 -12.40 -3.20
N PRO A 62 -23.01 -11.30 -3.95
CA PRO A 62 -24.22 -11.10 -4.74
C PRO A 62 -24.35 -12.05 -5.95
N TYR A 63 -23.26 -12.75 -6.31
CA TYR A 63 -23.20 -13.66 -7.44
C TYR A 63 -23.33 -15.14 -7.06
N SER A 64 -23.46 -15.46 -5.78
CA SER A 64 -23.58 -16.84 -5.27
C SER A 64 -24.76 -16.98 -4.34
N ILE A 65 -25.34 -18.17 -4.32
CA ILE A 65 -26.35 -18.57 -3.34
C ILE A 65 -25.77 -19.47 -2.23
N GLU A 66 -24.47 -19.80 -2.33
CA GLU A 66 -23.81 -20.66 -1.36
C GLU A 66 -23.49 -19.91 -0.08
N ASP A 67 -23.51 -20.64 1.04
CA ASP A 67 -23.14 -20.11 2.36
C ASP A 67 -21.76 -19.49 2.37
N VAL A 68 -21.60 -18.40 3.10
CA VAL A 68 -20.33 -17.68 3.26
C VAL A 68 -19.61 -18.19 4.51
N THR A 69 -18.34 -18.54 4.35
CA THR A 69 -17.48 -18.95 5.46
C THR A 69 -16.87 -17.73 6.13
N CYS A 70 -17.09 -17.59 7.44
CA CYS A 70 -16.47 -16.53 8.23
C CYS A 70 -14.94 -16.70 8.29
N ARG A 71 -14.18 -15.72 7.80
CA ARG A 71 -12.71 -15.74 7.82
C ARG A 71 -12.11 -15.71 9.22
N HIS A 72 -12.88 -15.26 10.22
CA HIS A 72 -12.40 -15.10 11.59
C HIS A 72 -12.57 -16.36 12.44
N CYS A 73 -13.70 -17.04 12.34
CA CYS A 73 -14.00 -18.23 13.16
C CYS A 73 -14.24 -19.51 12.35
N GLY A 74 -14.23 -19.46 11.02
CA GLY A 74 -14.45 -20.62 10.14
C GLY A 74 -15.90 -21.12 10.05
N SER A 75 -16.87 -20.48 10.73
CA SER A 75 -18.28 -20.89 10.68
C SER A 75 -18.89 -20.56 9.33
N ARG A 76 -19.81 -21.42 8.86
CA ARG A 76 -20.66 -21.16 7.71
C ARG A 76 -21.85 -20.31 8.12
N ASN A 77 -22.19 -19.34 7.28
CA ASN A 77 -23.31 -18.42 7.51
C ASN A 77 -24.11 -18.30 6.22
N PRO A 78 -25.43 -18.09 6.29
CA PRO A 78 -26.24 -17.91 5.08
C PRO A 78 -25.81 -16.67 4.31
N ASN A 79 -25.79 -16.76 2.97
CA ASN A 79 -25.47 -15.66 2.08
C ASN A 79 -26.74 -14.87 1.72
N GLU A 80 -27.34 -14.24 2.71
CA GLU A 80 -28.55 -13.44 2.55
C GLU A 80 -28.22 -12.01 2.14
N VAL A 81 -28.15 -11.78 0.83
CA VAL A 81 -27.87 -10.48 0.25
C VAL A 81 -29.15 -9.64 0.17
N GLU A 82 -29.07 -8.39 0.63
CA GLU A 82 -30.17 -7.43 0.50
C GLU A 82 -30.55 -7.23 -0.97
N ARG A 83 -31.86 -7.24 -1.25
CA ARG A 83 -32.39 -7.03 -2.60
C ARG A 83 -33.12 -5.71 -2.68
N CYS A 84 -33.01 -5.05 -3.80
CA CYS A 84 -33.69 -3.80 -4.06
C CYS A 84 -35.21 -4.00 -4.14
N ASP A 85 -35.97 -3.17 -3.46
CA ASP A 85 -37.43 -3.22 -3.44
C ASP A 85 -38.04 -2.92 -4.81
N ASP A 86 -37.37 -2.09 -5.64
CA ASP A 86 -37.88 -1.66 -6.95
C ASP A 86 -37.63 -2.69 -8.07
N CYS A 87 -36.45 -3.30 -8.11
CA CYS A 87 -36.08 -4.20 -9.19
C CYS A 87 -35.86 -5.67 -8.76
N GLY A 88 -35.83 -5.97 -7.46
CA GLY A 88 -35.60 -7.31 -6.94
C GLY A 88 -34.17 -7.81 -7.03
N ASP A 89 -33.27 -7.05 -7.66
CA ASP A 89 -31.86 -7.43 -7.84
C ASP A 89 -31.00 -6.94 -6.67
N PRO A 90 -29.97 -7.73 -6.26
CA PRO A 90 -28.98 -7.26 -5.29
C PRO A 90 -28.06 -6.21 -5.89
N VAL A 91 -27.28 -5.55 -5.05
CA VAL A 91 -26.18 -4.68 -5.50
C VAL A 91 -25.12 -5.52 -6.19
N GLN A 92 -24.71 -5.08 -7.38
CA GLN A 92 -23.68 -5.72 -8.21
C GLN A 92 -22.64 -4.70 -8.65
N LEU A 93 -21.46 -5.18 -9.04
CA LEU A 93 -20.42 -4.32 -9.59
C LEU A 93 -20.85 -3.83 -10.98
N ASN A 94 -21.12 -2.53 -11.10
CA ASN A 94 -21.46 -1.93 -12.37
C ASN A 94 -20.18 -1.46 -13.08
N LEU A 95 -19.86 -2.12 -14.18
CA LEU A 95 -18.70 -1.82 -15.02
C LEU A 95 -19.15 -1.08 -16.28
N LYS A 96 -18.36 -0.12 -16.68
CA LYS A 96 -18.67 0.74 -17.83
C LYS A 96 -18.67 -0.03 -19.15
N TYR A 97 -17.83 -1.05 -19.28
CA TYR A 97 -17.66 -1.87 -20.46
C TYR A 97 -17.48 -3.35 -20.07
N THR A 98 -18.00 -4.23 -20.92
CA THR A 98 -17.76 -5.67 -20.83
C THR A 98 -16.35 -6.02 -21.34
N ILE A 99 -15.92 -7.25 -21.11
CA ILE A 99 -14.62 -7.76 -21.58
C ILE A 99 -14.51 -7.66 -23.10
N ASP A 100 -15.56 -8.09 -23.81
CA ASP A 100 -15.58 -8.11 -25.27
C ASP A 100 -15.59 -6.69 -25.85
N GLU A 101 -16.36 -5.78 -25.28
CA GLU A 101 -16.33 -4.35 -25.66
C GLU A 101 -14.96 -3.72 -25.43
N CYS A 102 -14.26 -4.08 -24.33
CA CYS A 102 -12.91 -3.61 -24.08
C CYS A 102 -11.93 -4.08 -25.16
N LYS A 103 -12.04 -5.33 -25.60
CA LYS A 103 -11.21 -5.88 -26.69
C LYS A 103 -11.48 -5.20 -28.04
N GLU A 104 -12.73 -5.03 -28.40
CA GLU A 104 -13.12 -4.42 -29.67
C GLU A 104 -12.77 -2.94 -29.75
N ARG A 105 -12.95 -2.19 -28.65
CA ARG A 105 -12.73 -0.75 -28.59
C ARG A 105 -11.30 -0.35 -28.19
N GLY A 106 -10.43 -1.30 -27.90
CA GLY A 106 -9.08 -1.01 -27.44
C GLY A 106 -9.04 -0.38 -26.04
N MET A 107 -9.98 -0.75 -25.16
CA MET A 107 -10.11 -0.20 -23.81
C MET A 107 -9.47 -1.14 -22.76
N THR A 108 -9.30 -0.61 -21.55
CA THR A 108 -8.86 -1.40 -20.40
C THR A 108 -10.05 -1.85 -19.57
N TYR A 109 -10.11 -3.14 -19.24
CA TYR A 109 -11.12 -3.68 -18.34
C TYR A 109 -10.74 -3.34 -16.91
N SER A 110 -11.38 -2.32 -16.34
CA SER A 110 -11.01 -1.73 -15.05
C SER A 110 -12.21 -1.22 -14.29
N ALA A 111 -12.01 -1.01 -13.00
CA ALA A 111 -12.97 -0.37 -12.12
C ALA A 111 -12.33 0.82 -11.40
N PRO A 112 -13.07 1.91 -11.11
CA PRO A 112 -12.55 3.04 -10.37
C PRO A 112 -12.20 2.62 -8.94
N LEU A 113 -11.01 3.00 -8.49
CA LEU A 113 -10.57 2.88 -7.11
C LEU A 113 -10.79 4.21 -6.42
N LYS A 114 -11.59 4.21 -5.37
CA LYS A 114 -11.85 5.35 -4.51
C LYS A 114 -11.33 5.06 -3.12
N VAL A 115 -10.74 6.04 -2.49
CA VAL A 115 -10.10 5.92 -1.17
C VAL A 115 -10.65 7.00 -0.26
N ILE A 116 -11.06 6.63 0.93
CA ILE A 116 -11.45 7.58 1.98
C ILE A 116 -10.20 7.92 2.78
N ILE A 117 -9.82 9.18 2.72
CA ILE A 117 -8.63 9.73 3.36
C ILE A 117 -9.07 10.72 4.43
N ARG A 118 -8.41 10.65 5.59
CA ARG A 118 -8.61 11.56 6.72
C ARG A 118 -7.37 12.40 6.93
N LEU A 119 -7.53 13.73 6.86
CA LEU A 119 -6.50 14.68 7.27
C LEU A 119 -6.74 15.08 8.72
N VAL A 120 -5.77 14.81 9.58
CA VAL A 120 -5.76 15.24 10.98
C VAL A 120 -4.73 16.34 11.15
N VAL A 121 -5.14 17.47 11.70
CA VAL A 121 -4.28 18.62 11.98
C VAL A 121 -4.22 18.83 13.48
N TRP A 122 -3.00 18.96 14.03
CA TRP A 122 -2.77 19.20 15.44
C TRP A 122 -2.15 20.58 15.69
N ASP A 123 -2.56 21.21 16.77
CA ASP A 123 -1.83 22.32 17.39
C ASP A 123 -0.85 21.73 18.41
N LYS A 124 0.43 22.12 18.28
CA LYS A 124 1.47 21.83 19.29
C LYS A 124 1.59 23.00 20.23
N ASP A 125 1.34 22.78 21.50
CA ASP A 125 1.70 23.73 22.54
C ASP A 125 3.23 23.76 22.69
N LYS A 126 3.81 24.96 22.65
CA LYS A 126 5.27 25.14 22.68
C LYS A 126 5.90 24.84 24.05
N GLU A 127 5.09 24.84 25.12
CA GLU A 127 5.58 24.65 26.48
C GLU A 127 5.39 23.22 27.02
N THR A 128 4.31 22.54 26.61
CA THR A 128 3.94 21.23 27.16
C THR A 128 4.15 20.06 26.21
N GLU A 129 4.52 20.30 24.96
CA GLU A 129 4.60 19.30 23.86
C GLU A 129 3.29 18.50 23.63
N VAL A 130 2.20 18.86 24.29
CA VAL A 130 0.90 18.20 24.14
C VAL A 130 0.33 18.57 22.78
N LYS A 131 -0.08 17.53 22.02
CA LYS A 131 -0.76 17.68 20.73
C LYS A 131 -2.26 17.69 20.98
N THR A 132 -2.93 18.75 20.60
CA THR A 132 -4.39 18.83 20.58
C THR A 132 -4.89 18.79 19.14
N ILE A 133 -5.97 18.03 18.88
CA ILE A 133 -6.55 17.97 17.56
C ILE A 133 -7.23 19.32 17.28
N ARG A 134 -6.78 19.98 16.22
CA ARG A 134 -7.34 21.24 15.76
C ARG A 134 -8.48 21.03 14.76
N ASP A 135 -8.28 20.13 13.79
CA ASP A 135 -9.24 19.90 12.71
C ASP A 135 -9.11 18.47 12.19
N ILE A 136 -10.25 17.88 11.76
CA ILE A 136 -10.30 16.59 11.09
C ILE A 136 -11.16 16.76 9.86
N LYS A 137 -10.59 16.45 8.68
CA LYS A 137 -11.31 16.43 7.41
C LYS A 137 -11.22 15.05 6.79
N GLU A 138 -12.37 14.51 6.43
CA GLU A 138 -12.48 13.23 5.74
C GLU A 138 -13.10 13.45 4.36
N GLN A 139 -12.52 12.83 3.35
CA GLN A 139 -12.97 12.95 1.98
C GLN A 139 -12.71 11.68 1.19
N GLU A 140 -13.69 11.26 0.37
CA GLU A 140 -13.49 10.26 -0.67
C GLU A 140 -12.74 10.89 -1.85
N VAL A 141 -11.65 10.24 -2.26
CA VAL A 141 -10.79 10.68 -3.37
C VAL A 141 -10.72 9.57 -4.41
N TYR A 142 -10.93 9.95 -5.67
CA TYR A 142 -10.66 9.07 -6.80
C TYR A 142 -9.15 8.86 -6.95
N PHE A 143 -8.72 7.60 -6.83
CA PHE A 143 -7.31 7.24 -6.82
C PHE A 143 -6.80 6.77 -8.19
N GLY A 144 -7.71 6.38 -9.08
CA GLY A 144 -7.42 5.90 -10.43
C GLY A 144 -8.28 4.70 -10.80
N ASP A 145 -8.06 4.18 -11.99
CA ASP A 145 -8.72 2.96 -12.45
C ASP A 145 -7.83 1.74 -12.16
N LEU A 146 -8.38 0.76 -11.47
CA LEU A 146 -7.73 -0.51 -11.17
C LEU A 146 -8.10 -1.54 -12.23
N PRO A 147 -7.15 -2.07 -13.00
CA PRO A 147 -7.43 -3.18 -13.93
C PRO A 147 -7.96 -4.40 -13.19
N LEU A 148 -9.01 -4.99 -13.69
CA LEU A 148 -9.62 -6.18 -13.12
C LEU A 148 -9.10 -7.44 -13.81
N MET A 149 -8.88 -8.47 -12.99
CA MET A 149 -8.54 -9.81 -13.48
C MET A 149 -9.81 -10.52 -13.97
N THR A 150 -9.74 -11.14 -15.12
CA THR A 150 -10.81 -12.01 -15.62
C THR A 150 -10.78 -13.37 -14.93
N GLU A 151 -11.81 -14.19 -15.12
CA GLU A 151 -11.89 -15.55 -14.56
C GLU A 151 -10.73 -16.45 -15.00
N ASN A 152 -10.16 -16.21 -16.18
CA ASN A 152 -9.01 -16.94 -16.72
C ASN A 152 -7.64 -16.44 -16.20
N GLY A 153 -7.61 -15.47 -15.27
CA GLY A 153 -6.39 -14.93 -14.72
C GLY A 153 -5.64 -13.96 -15.65
N ILE A 154 -6.31 -13.40 -16.65
CA ILE A 154 -5.75 -12.43 -17.60
C ILE A 154 -6.30 -11.03 -17.30
N PHE A 155 -5.57 -10.01 -17.77
CA PHE A 155 -5.99 -8.60 -17.76
C PHE A 155 -6.18 -8.12 -19.20
N ILE A 156 -7.20 -7.29 -19.42
CA ILE A 156 -7.41 -6.63 -20.72
C ILE A 156 -6.90 -5.20 -20.59
N ILE A 157 -5.79 -4.90 -21.24
CA ILE A 157 -5.13 -3.58 -21.22
C ILE A 157 -5.08 -3.04 -22.63
N ASN A 158 -5.76 -1.92 -22.87
CA ASN A 158 -5.87 -1.30 -24.20
C ASN A 158 -6.34 -2.31 -25.28
N GLY A 159 -7.31 -3.14 -24.93
CA GLY A 159 -7.87 -4.18 -25.81
C GLY A 159 -7.02 -5.43 -25.97
N THR A 160 -5.83 -5.49 -25.37
CA THR A 160 -4.90 -6.62 -25.47
C THR A 160 -4.93 -7.47 -24.22
N GLU A 161 -4.96 -8.78 -24.38
CA GLU A 161 -4.84 -9.74 -23.26
C GLU A 161 -3.42 -9.75 -22.73
N ARG A 162 -3.29 -9.61 -21.41
CA ARG A 162 -2.00 -9.59 -20.72
C ARG A 162 -2.05 -10.41 -19.45
N VAL A 163 -0.92 -10.96 -19.07
CA VAL A 163 -0.72 -11.68 -17.81
C VAL A 163 0.41 -11.05 -17.02
N ILE A 164 0.34 -11.17 -15.69
CA ILE A 164 1.42 -10.76 -14.82
C ILE A 164 2.45 -11.88 -14.78
N VAL A 165 3.69 -11.56 -15.15
CA VAL A 165 4.82 -12.48 -15.10
C VAL A 165 5.70 -12.11 -13.92
N SER A 166 6.05 -13.11 -13.10
CA SER A 166 6.96 -12.91 -11.98
C SER A 166 8.34 -12.49 -12.47
N GLN A 167 8.88 -11.43 -11.88
CA GLN A 167 10.21 -10.91 -12.21
C GLN A 167 11.18 -11.21 -11.08
N LEU A 168 12.31 -11.82 -11.41
CA LEU A 168 13.39 -12.05 -10.46
C LEU A 168 14.21 -10.78 -10.30
N HIS A 169 14.39 -10.31 -9.07
CA HIS A 169 15.21 -9.16 -8.72
C HIS A 169 16.04 -9.41 -7.46
N ARG A 170 17.03 -8.59 -7.20
CA ARG A 170 17.76 -8.63 -5.93
C ARG A 170 16.79 -8.33 -4.78
N SER A 171 16.81 -9.17 -3.73
CA SER A 171 16.03 -8.92 -2.53
C SER A 171 16.54 -7.67 -1.80
N PRO A 172 15.66 -6.91 -1.14
CA PRO A 172 16.08 -5.87 -0.22
C PRO A 172 16.96 -6.46 0.89
N GLY A 173 17.96 -5.69 1.32
CA GLY A 173 18.88 -6.15 2.36
C GLY A 173 20.24 -5.48 2.26
N VAL A 174 21.18 -5.99 3.07
CA VAL A 174 22.58 -5.54 3.10
C VAL A 174 23.45 -6.61 2.46
N PHE A 175 24.28 -6.20 1.51
CA PHE A 175 25.20 -7.07 0.78
C PHE A 175 26.61 -6.60 1.00
N PHE A 176 27.52 -7.53 1.29
CA PHE A 176 28.94 -7.26 1.46
C PHE A 176 29.71 -7.88 0.31
N GLU A 177 30.59 -7.09 -0.30
CA GLU A 177 31.48 -7.52 -1.39
C GLU A 177 32.92 -7.18 -1.00
N SER A 178 33.84 -8.09 -1.30
CA SER A 178 35.27 -7.85 -1.12
C SER A 178 36.04 -8.28 -2.34
N ASP A 179 37.05 -7.50 -2.72
CA ASP A 179 38.03 -7.84 -3.73
C ASP A 179 39.41 -7.88 -3.05
N ALA A 180 39.88 -9.09 -2.78
CA ALA A 180 41.16 -9.31 -2.09
C ALA A 180 42.36 -8.75 -2.87
N GLN A 181 42.29 -8.65 -4.21
CA GLN A 181 43.39 -8.13 -5.03
C GLN A 181 43.49 -6.60 -4.96
N LYS A 182 42.38 -5.91 -4.70
CA LYS A 182 42.31 -4.44 -4.67
C LYS A 182 42.18 -3.87 -3.25
N SER A 183 42.20 -4.69 -2.20
CA SER A 183 41.88 -4.27 -0.82
C SER A 183 40.62 -3.43 -0.75
N TYR A 184 39.59 -3.89 -1.47
CA TYR A 184 38.34 -3.17 -1.62
C TYR A 184 37.25 -3.87 -0.83
N PHE A 185 36.61 -3.14 0.04
CA PHE A 185 35.45 -3.62 0.80
C PHE A 185 34.26 -2.69 0.50
N LEU A 186 33.17 -3.29 0.14
CA LEU A 186 31.95 -2.60 -0.22
C LEU A 186 30.76 -3.20 0.54
N ALA A 187 29.97 -2.36 1.18
CA ALA A 187 28.67 -2.73 1.71
C ALA A 187 27.58 -1.97 0.94
N LYS A 188 26.59 -2.71 0.42
CA LYS A 188 25.44 -2.17 -0.30
C LYS A 188 24.17 -2.36 0.49
N ILE A 189 23.46 -1.30 0.75
CA ILE A 189 22.11 -1.32 1.32
C ILE A 189 21.14 -1.14 0.17
N ILE A 190 20.35 -2.19 -0.10
CA ILE A 190 19.31 -2.20 -1.13
C ILE A 190 17.97 -2.12 -0.41
N PRO A 191 17.25 -1.00 -0.48
CA PRO A 191 15.92 -0.87 0.11
C PRO A 191 14.86 -1.58 -0.74
N TYR A 192 13.72 -1.88 -0.14
CA TYR A 192 12.54 -2.34 -0.88
C TYR A 192 12.08 -1.29 -1.89
N ARG A 193 12.15 -0.02 -1.50
CA ARG A 193 11.78 1.14 -2.34
C ARG A 193 12.68 2.33 -1.97
N GLY A 194 13.38 2.87 -2.95
CA GLY A 194 14.26 4.03 -2.76
C GLY A 194 15.64 3.85 -3.37
N SER A 195 16.53 4.78 -3.08
CA SER A 195 17.90 4.80 -3.60
C SER A 195 18.82 3.85 -2.85
N TRP A 196 19.74 3.23 -3.59
CA TRP A 196 20.77 2.40 -3.00
C TRP A 196 21.79 3.25 -2.25
N VAL A 197 22.25 2.75 -1.10
CA VAL A 197 23.33 3.35 -0.33
C VAL A 197 24.50 2.36 -0.33
N GLU A 198 25.67 2.84 -0.76
CA GLU A 198 26.90 2.04 -0.83
C GLU A 198 27.96 2.64 0.09
N PHE A 199 28.56 1.82 0.93
CA PHE A 199 29.70 2.16 1.77
C PHE A 199 30.95 1.51 1.18
N GLU A 200 31.97 2.30 0.93
CA GLU A 200 33.20 1.87 0.23
C GLU A 200 34.42 2.32 1.02
N TYR A 201 35.32 1.37 1.35
CA TYR A 201 36.66 1.71 1.82
C TYR A 201 37.58 1.97 0.64
N ASP A 202 38.36 3.03 0.70
CA ASP A 202 39.41 3.29 -0.26
C ASP A 202 40.75 2.63 0.17
N ALA A 203 41.77 2.73 -0.71
CA ALA A 203 43.12 2.22 -0.43
C ALA A 203 43.81 2.87 0.77
N LYS A 204 43.26 3.98 1.30
CA LYS A 204 43.78 4.69 2.50
C LYS A 204 42.97 4.35 3.74
N ASN A 205 42.10 3.32 3.69
CA ASN A 205 41.18 2.94 4.76
C ASN A 205 40.19 4.05 5.17
N LEU A 206 39.85 4.95 4.25
CA LEU A 206 38.80 5.94 4.47
C LEU A 206 37.47 5.40 3.99
N LEU A 207 36.46 5.53 4.83
CA LEU A 207 35.10 5.10 4.51
C LEU A 207 34.33 6.22 3.81
N TYR A 208 33.83 5.90 2.63
CA TYR A 208 33.00 6.77 1.81
C TYR A 208 31.60 6.21 1.66
N VAL A 209 30.63 7.10 1.44
CA VAL A 209 29.25 6.77 1.11
C VAL A 209 28.93 7.28 -0.28
N ARG A 210 28.19 6.46 -1.03
CA ARG A 210 27.60 6.81 -2.30
C ARG A 210 26.13 6.53 -2.28
N ILE A 211 25.32 7.49 -2.69
CA ILE A 211 23.87 7.35 -2.79
C ILE A 211 23.52 7.36 -4.27
N ASP A 212 22.80 6.33 -4.73
CA ASP A 212 22.28 6.20 -6.08
C ASP A 212 23.35 6.40 -7.18
N ARG A 213 24.55 5.82 -6.96
CA ARG A 213 25.71 5.91 -7.86
C ARG A 213 26.23 7.33 -8.15
N LYS A 214 25.82 8.33 -7.33
CA LYS A 214 26.32 9.70 -7.43
C LYS A 214 27.71 9.82 -6.83
N ARG A 215 28.25 11.06 -6.78
CA ARG A 215 29.57 11.35 -6.23
C ARG A 215 29.66 10.89 -4.77
N LYS A 216 30.73 10.17 -4.43
CA LYS A 216 31.02 9.72 -3.08
C LYS A 216 31.46 10.86 -2.16
N PHE A 217 31.13 10.74 -0.88
CA PHE A 217 31.53 11.67 0.19
C PHE A 217 31.85 10.87 1.46
N LEU A 218 32.45 11.51 2.46
CA LEU A 218 32.87 10.82 3.67
C LEU A 218 31.67 10.27 4.46
N ALA A 219 31.79 9.04 4.95
CA ALA A 219 30.76 8.39 5.76
C ALA A 219 30.44 9.15 7.04
N THR A 220 31.42 9.81 7.65
CA THR A 220 31.20 10.65 8.85
C THR A 220 30.21 11.78 8.60
N THR A 221 30.25 12.40 7.41
CA THR A 221 29.27 13.43 7.02
C THR A 221 27.85 12.85 6.91
N PHE A 222 27.75 11.64 6.37
CA PHE A 222 26.47 10.94 6.26
C PHE A 222 25.90 10.56 7.63
N LEU A 223 26.73 10.00 8.52
CA LEU A 223 26.32 9.61 9.87
C LEU A 223 25.89 10.81 10.72
N ARG A 224 26.59 11.94 10.58
CA ARG A 224 26.17 13.20 11.23
C ARG A 224 24.82 13.69 10.73
N ALA A 225 24.54 13.56 9.42
CA ALA A 225 23.23 13.89 8.85
C ALA A 225 22.11 12.98 9.33
N LEU A 226 22.45 11.73 9.74
CA LEU A 226 21.51 10.79 10.33
C LEU A 226 21.28 10.97 11.84
N GLY A 227 22.07 11.86 12.50
CA GLY A 227 21.88 12.19 13.92
C GLY A 227 23.03 11.84 14.84
N SER A 228 24.11 11.18 14.37
CA SER A 228 25.32 10.95 15.16
C SER A 228 26.14 12.24 15.26
N ASN A 229 25.91 13.04 16.29
CA ASN A 229 26.42 14.41 16.37
C ASN A 229 27.88 14.51 16.84
N SER A 230 28.36 13.55 17.62
CA SER A 230 29.71 13.56 18.18
C SER A 230 30.67 12.60 17.50
N ASP A 231 31.97 12.90 17.53
CA ASP A 231 33.00 11.98 17.01
C ASP A 231 33.08 10.71 17.86
N GLU A 232 32.81 10.79 19.13
CA GLU A 232 32.79 9.70 20.09
C GLU A 232 31.66 8.69 19.74
N GLU A 233 30.45 9.17 19.44
CA GLU A 233 29.34 8.34 18.99
C GLU A 233 29.68 7.58 17.70
N ILE A 234 30.29 8.27 16.74
CA ILE A 234 30.69 7.65 15.47
C ILE A 234 31.75 6.58 15.71
N LEU A 235 32.77 6.88 16.53
CA LEU A 235 33.83 5.93 16.84
C LEU A 235 33.29 4.71 17.60
N ASN A 236 32.43 4.88 18.59
CA ASN A 236 31.79 3.80 19.34
C ASN A 236 30.90 2.89 18.47
N THR A 237 30.42 3.38 17.32
CA THR A 237 29.66 2.55 16.37
C THR A 237 30.56 1.54 15.64
N PHE A 238 31.83 1.90 15.39
CA PHE A 238 32.75 1.06 14.63
C PHE A 238 33.79 0.33 15.48
N TYR A 239 34.09 0.81 16.67
CA TYR A 239 35.11 0.29 17.56
C TYR A 239 34.56 0.09 18.96
N THR A 240 34.85 -1.07 19.54
CA THR A 240 34.64 -1.29 20.99
C THR A 240 35.82 -0.63 21.71
N MET A 241 35.58 0.48 22.37
CA MET A 241 36.57 1.13 23.22
C MET A 241 36.54 0.56 24.63
#